data_26e0eca70e1ab9d22111580c6e87e7ac
#
_entry.id   26e0eca70e1ab9d22111580c6e87e7ac
#
_cell.length_a   1.000
_cell.length_b   1.000
_cell.length_c   1.000
_cell.angle_alpha   90.00
_cell.angle_beta   90.00
_cell.angle_gamma   90.00
#
_symmetry.space_group_name_H-M   'P 1'
#
loop_
_entity.id
_entity.type
_entity.pdbx_description
1 polymer ?
#
loop_
_entity_poly.entity_id
_entity_poly.type
_entity_poly.pdbx_seq_one_letter_code
_entity_poly.pdbx_strand_id
1 'polypeptide(L)'
;MIDKINNIESTTYDPYANLAMEEYLMLHCGETECILYLWQNEHTIVIGRNQNPWKECHLTQLEESGGHLVRRLSGGGAVYHDLGNVNFTFLVQKENYDVGRQLDVIIGAMHRLGIQAERSGRNDILADGKKFSGNAFYKQNKFCYHHGTIMLNVDVTKLSRYLNVSADKLKSKGVSSVKSRVTNLVEFVPDLTVARLKEALKESFEEVYGLKAGILTKEDLDQDALQKGRDRFVSWEWLYGHNPNFENEMSFRFDWGGVDLCFSVEKGIIKEAVFYSDSLNPELMLALPEHLTGVIYQKDAICKALASHETADPQEQQMLSDILGAVNGEDF
;
A
#
# COMPACT_ATOMS: atom_id res chain seq x y z
N MET A 1 7.06 -15.29 20.09
CA MET A 1 5.93 -16.17 19.62
C MET A 1 4.64 -15.46 20.00
N ILE A 2 3.65 -15.42 19.13
CA ILE A 2 2.33 -14.84 19.42
C ILE A 2 1.58 -15.74 20.42
N ASP A 3 1.11 -15.14 21.51
CA ASP A 3 0.29 -15.77 22.56
C ASP A 3 -1.05 -15.06 22.78
N LYS A 4 -1.25 -13.91 22.14
CA LYS A 4 -2.49 -13.13 22.18
C LYS A 4 -2.90 -12.66 20.79
N ILE A 5 -4.16 -12.85 20.45
CA ILE A 5 -4.76 -12.27 19.23
C ILE A 5 -6.00 -11.47 19.57
N ASN A 6 -6.17 -10.38 18.86
CA ASN A 6 -7.35 -9.52 18.96
C ASN A 6 -7.90 -9.18 17.58
N ASN A 7 -9.20 -8.95 17.50
CA ASN A 7 -9.80 -8.35 16.32
C ASN A 7 -10.50 -7.04 16.66
N ILE A 8 -10.56 -6.14 15.68
CA ILE A 8 -11.26 -4.87 15.76
C ILE A 8 -11.86 -4.54 14.40
N GLU A 9 -13.06 -3.99 14.38
CA GLU A 9 -13.70 -3.49 13.18
C GLU A 9 -13.86 -1.98 13.23
N SER A 10 -13.65 -1.32 12.10
CA SER A 10 -14.01 0.09 11.98
C SER A 10 -15.52 0.25 11.96
N THR A 11 -16.00 1.28 12.67
CA THR A 11 -17.39 1.72 12.70
C THR A 11 -17.66 2.88 11.74
N THR A 12 -16.66 3.30 10.95
CA THR A 12 -16.77 4.40 9.99
C THR A 12 -16.24 4.01 8.61
N TYR A 13 -16.68 4.73 7.59
CA TYR A 13 -16.17 4.63 6.22
C TYR A 13 -15.24 5.81 5.86
N ASP A 14 -14.95 6.69 6.81
CA ASP A 14 -14.00 7.80 6.66
C ASP A 14 -12.57 7.25 6.47
N PRO A 15 -11.96 7.40 5.28
CA PRO A 15 -10.67 6.81 4.98
C PRO A 15 -9.53 7.39 5.81
N TYR A 16 -9.62 8.65 6.20
CA TYR A 16 -8.61 9.31 7.04
C TYR A 16 -8.62 8.76 8.46
N ALA A 17 -9.83 8.56 9.03
CA ALA A 17 -10.00 7.96 10.33
C ALA A 17 -9.55 6.49 10.34
N ASN A 18 -9.82 5.75 9.26
CA ASN A 18 -9.41 4.36 9.12
C ASN A 18 -7.89 4.20 9.04
N LEU A 19 -7.19 5.05 8.29
CA LEU A 19 -5.72 5.03 8.23
C LEU A 19 -5.08 5.50 9.56
N ALA A 20 -5.68 6.48 10.24
CA ALA A 20 -5.23 6.90 11.57
C ALA A 20 -5.36 5.77 12.60
N MET A 21 -6.44 5.01 12.55
CA MET A 21 -6.65 3.85 13.41
C MET A 21 -5.68 2.71 13.08
N GLU A 22 -5.39 2.46 11.79
CA GLU A 22 -4.38 1.49 11.38
C GLU A 22 -3.01 1.81 11.97
N GLU A 23 -2.56 3.07 11.84
CA GLU A 23 -1.28 3.51 12.40
C GLU A 23 -1.27 3.45 13.93
N TYR A 24 -2.35 3.91 14.58
CA TYR A 24 -2.46 3.86 16.03
C TYR A 24 -2.34 2.42 16.54
N LEU A 25 -3.10 1.49 15.98
CA LEU A 25 -3.05 0.09 16.35
C LEU A 25 -1.67 -0.52 16.13
N MET A 26 -0.98 -0.16 15.03
CA MET A 26 0.39 -0.60 14.76
C MET A 26 1.34 -0.18 15.86
N LEU A 27 1.33 1.11 16.22
CA LEU A 27 2.25 1.68 17.21
C LEU A 27 2.00 1.21 18.65
N HIS A 28 0.80 0.66 18.94
CA HIS A 28 0.40 0.19 20.26
C HIS A 28 0.25 -1.33 20.34
N CYS A 29 0.61 -2.07 19.28
CA CYS A 29 0.57 -3.52 19.28
C CYS A 29 1.59 -4.13 20.26
N GLY A 30 1.14 -5.04 21.12
CA GLY A 30 1.97 -5.72 22.12
C GLY A 30 3.04 -6.62 21.49
N GLU A 31 4.08 -6.97 22.28
CA GLU A 31 5.22 -7.77 21.79
C GLU A 31 4.81 -9.17 21.30
N THR A 32 3.86 -9.81 21.99
CA THR A 32 3.38 -11.15 21.67
C THR A 32 1.97 -11.15 21.09
N GLU A 33 1.50 -9.98 20.65
CA GLU A 33 0.16 -9.76 20.14
C GLU A 33 0.13 -9.67 18.60
N CYS A 34 -0.96 -10.20 18.00
CA CYS A 34 -1.33 -9.92 16.63
C CYS A 34 -2.76 -9.38 16.59
N ILE A 35 -2.98 -8.24 15.92
CA ILE A 35 -4.29 -7.62 15.79
C ILE A 35 -4.76 -7.77 14.35
N LEU A 36 -5.98 -8.27 14.14
CA LEU A 36 -6.68 -8.22 12.87
C LEU A 36 -7.66 -7.04 12.88
N TYR A 37 -7.38 -6.05 12.04
CA TYR A 37 -8.24 -4.89 11.85
C TYR A 37 -9.00 -5.01 10.52
N LEU A 38 -10.33 -4.93 10.55
CA LEU A 38 -11.24 -5.02 9.39
C LEU A 38 -11.95 -3.68 9.18
N TRP A 39 -11.87 -3.15 7.96
CA TRP A 39 -12.37 -1.80 7.66
C TRP A 39 -12.80 -1.63 6.20
N GLN A 40 -13.56 -0.61 5.92
CA GLN A 40 -14.02 -0.24 4.59
C GLN A 40 -13.92 1.28 4.41
N ASN A 41 -13.66 1.71 3.18
CA ASN A 41 -13.74 3.12 2.80
C ASN A 41 -14.85 3.30 1.78
N GLU A 42 -15.55 4.42 1.85
CA GLU A 42 -16.51 4.83 0.84
C GLU A 42 -15.85 5.74 -0.19
N HIS A 43 -16.06 5.43 -1.47
CA HIS A 43 -15.67 6.26 -2.63
C HIS A 43 -14.29 6.92 -2.51
N THR A 44 -13.25 6.13 -2.36
CA THR A 44 -11.90 6.59 -2.01
C THR A 44 -10.85 6.08 -2.98
N ILE A 45 -9.94 6.94 -3.42
CA ILE A 45 -8.64 6.53 -3.97
C ILE A 45 -7.62 6.50 -2.85
N VAL A 46 -6.92 5.37 -2.71
CA VAL A 46 -5.80 5.21 -1.78
C VAL A 46 -4.51 5.10 -2.57
N ILE A 47 -3.65 6.11 -2.48
CA ILE A 47 -2.31 6.10 -3.09
C ILE A 47 -1.27 5.55 -2.12
N GLY A 48 -0.22 4.94 -2.68
CA GLY A 48 0.96 4.52 -1.92
C GLY A 48 1.77 5.71 -1.41
N ARG A 49 2.64 5.46 -0.43
CA ARG A 49 3.43 6.48 0.30
C ARG A 49 4.13 7.46 -0.63
N ASN A 50 4.77 6.96 -1.69
CA ASN A 50 5.64 7.73 -2.58
C ASN A 50 5.04 7.91 -3.98
N GLN A 51 3.71 7.84 -4.14
CA GLN A 51 3.07 8.09 -5.43
C GLN A 51 2.76 9.57 -5.62
N ASN A 52 2.90 10.03 -6.88
CA ASN A 52 2.46 11.34 -7.30
C ASN A 52 0.94 11.32 -7.57
N PRO A 53 0.10 11.99 -6.75
CA PRO A 53 -1.34 11.92 -6.89
C PRO A 53 -1.85 12.43 -8.24
N TRP A 54 -1.22 13.46 -8.80
CA TRP A 54 -1.63 14.04 -10.10
C TRP A 54 -1.30 13.14 -11.28
N LYS A 55 -0.23 12.33 -11.20
CA LYS A 55 0.11 11.35 -12.23
C LYS A 55 -0.75 10.08 -12.14
N GLU A 56 -1.11 9.68 -10.92
CA GLU A 56 -1.79 8.41 -10.67
C GLU A 56 -3.33 8.51 -10.71
N CYS A 57 -3.91 9.71 -10.55
CA CYS A 57 -5.33 9.88 -10.31
C CYS A 57 -5.96 11.02 -11.10
N HIS A 58 -7.20 10.85 -11.51
CA HIS A 58 -8.05 11.91 -12.06
C HIS A 58 -8.73 12.68 -10.92
N LEU A 59 -7.96 13.53 -10.21
CA LEU A 59 -8.37 14.18 -8.96
C LEU A 59 -9.63 15.04 -9.11
N THR A 60 -9.72 15.88 -10.16
CA THR A 60 -10.89 16.72 -10.39
C THR A 60 -12.18 15.91 -10.49
N GLN A 61 -12.15 14.79 -11.25
CA GLN A 61 -13.32 13.92 -11.38
C GLN A 61 -13.68 13.22 -10.06
N LEU A 62 -12.69 12.88 -9.25
CA LEU A 62 -12.90 12.30 -7.93
C LEU A 62 -13.59 13.30 -7.00
N GLU A 63 -13.07 14.53 -6.91
CA GLU A 63 -13.60 15.60 -6.06
C GLU A 63 -15.02 16.01 -6.48
N GLU A 64 -15.28 16.22 -7.77
CA GLU A 64 -16.60 16.54 -8.30
C GLU A 64 -17.66 15.46 -7.99
N SER A 65 -17.23 14.20 -7.85
CA SER A 65 -18.11 13.09 -7.48
C SER A 65 -18.24 12.86 -5.97
N GLY A 66 -17.64 13.72 -5.14
CA GLY A 66 -17.63 13.60 -3.69
C GLY A 66 -16.72 12.51 -3.14
N GLY A 67 -15.74 12.06 -3.94
CA GLY A 67 -14.78 11.06 -3.52
C GLY A 67 -13.60 11.63 -2.73
N HIS A 68 -12.85 10.75 -2.07
CA HIS A 68 -11.73 11.09 -1.21
C HIS A 68 -10.41 10.59 -1.80
N LEU A 69 -9.36 11.40 -1.68
CA LEU A 69 -7.98 10.98 -1.88
C LEU A 69 -7.32 10.76 -0.53
N VAL A 70 -6.67 9.61 -0.33
CA VAL A 70 -5.84 9.38 0.85
C VAL A 70 -4.50 8.78 0.48
N ARG A 71 -3.47 9.07 1.26
CA ARG A 71 -2.13 8.50 1.14
C ARG A 71 -1.86 7.57 2.33
N ARG A 72 -1.62 6.28 2.05
CA ARG A 72 -1.27 5.29 3.07
C ARG A 72 0.23 5.33 3.39
N LEU A 73 0.63 4.73 4.51
CA LEU A 73 2.05 4.60 4.92
C LEU A 73 2.83 3.61 4.06
N SER A 74 2.18 2.52 3.62
CA SER A 74 2.82 1.50 2.80
C SER A 74 3.05 1.95 1.36
N GLY A 75 3.96 1.29 0.67
CA GLY A 75 4.18 1.46 -0.76
C GLY A 75 3.09 0.83 -1.64
N GLY A 76 3.43 0.57 -2.89
CA GLY A 76 2.52 0.00 -3.88
C GLY A 76 1.72 1.03 -4.67
N GLY A 77 0.98 0.55 -5.67
CA GLY A 77 0.18 1.37 -6.58
C GLY A 77 -1.11 1.93 -5.98
N ALA A 78 -1.73 2.85 -6.70
CA ALA A 78 -3.03 3.42 -6.36
C ALA A 78 -4.15 2.37 -6.51
N VAL A 79 -5.12 2.41 -5.60
CA VAL A 79 -6.30 1.55 -5.59
C VAL A 79 -7.56 2.37 -5.36
N TYR A 80 -8.70 1.86 -5.84
CA TYR A 80 -10.01 2.46 -5.60
C TYR A 80 -10.79 1.59 -4.61
N HIS A 81 -11.38 2.20 -3.61
CA HIS A 81 -12.25 1.58 -2.62
C HIS A 81 -13.68 2.12 -2.70
N ASP A 82 -14.64 1.23 -2.69
CA ASP A 82 -16.03 1.48 -2.36
C ASP A 82 -16.50 0.48 -1.28
N LEU A 83 -17.77 0.52 -0.91
CA LEU A 83 -18.31 -0.38 0.13
C LEU A 83 -18.37 -1.86 -0.30
N GLY A 84 -18.08 -2.17 -1.57
CA GLY A 84 -17.88 -3.53 -2.07
C GLY A 84 -16.46 -4.06 -1.82
N ASN A 85 -15.54 -3.23 -1.31
CA ASN A 85 -14.21 -3.63 -0.92
C ASN A 85 -14.11 -3.75 0.61
N VAL A 86 -13.57 -4.84 1.10
CA VAL A 86 -13.20 -5.01 2.52
C VAL A 86 -11.69 -4.94 2.64
N ASN A 87 -11.19 -4.09 3.53
CA ASN A 87 -9.78 -4.04 3.88
C ASN A 87 -9.53 -4.88 5.13
N PHE A 88 -8.38 -5.52 5.17
CA PHE A 88 -7.84 -6.16 6.36
C PHE A 88 -6.45 -5.63 6.66
N THR A 89 -6.08 -5.60 7.93
CA THR A 89 -4.73 -5.27 8.38
C THR A 89 -4.33 -6.20 9.51
N PHE A 90 -3.20 -6.90 9.35
CA PHE A 90 -2.53 -7.61 10.44
C PHE A 90 -1.43 -6.71 11.01
N LEU A 91 -1.52 -6.42 12.31
CA LEU A 91 -0.56 -5.56 13.01
C LEU A 91 0.18 -6.41 14.03
N VAL A 92 1.52 -6.32 14.02
CA VAL A 92 2.38 -7.19 14.81
C VAL A 92 3.77 -6.58 14.97
N GLN A 93 4.52 -6.96 16.00
CA GLN A 93 5.92 -6.58 16.10
C GLN A 93 6.83 -7.46 15.24
N LYS A 94 7.97 -6.89 14.79
CA LYS A 94 8.91 -7.44 13.79
C LYS A 94 9.33 -8.90 14.05
N GLU A 95 9.56 -9.26 15.31
CA GLU A 95 10.00 -10.61 15.69
C GLU A 95 8.93 -11.69 15.42
N ASN A 96 7.67 -11.28 15.30
CA ASN A 96 6.54 -12.16 15.03
C ASN A 96 5.92 -11.92 13.65
N TYR A 97 6.60 -11.16 12.78
CA TYR A 97 6.08 -10.80 11.47
C TYR A 97 6.23 -11.96 10.48
N ASP A 98 5.13 -12.62 10.21
CA ASP A 98 5.02 -13.76 9.29
C ASP A 98 3.91 -13.54 8.27
N VAL A 99 4.28 -12.99 7.12
CA VAL A 99 3.36 -12.72 6.00
C VAL A 99 2.74 -14.02 5.49
N GLY A 100 3.50 -15.12 5.50
CA GLY A 100 3.00 -16.43 5.09
C GLY A 100 1.79 -16.84 5.92
N ARG A 101 1.92 -16.80 7.24
CA ARG A 101 0.85 -17.13 8.18
C ARG A 101 -0.35 -16.18 8.05
N GLN A 102 -0.11 -14.88 7.82
CA GLN A 102 -1.17 -13.90 7.62
C GLN A 102 -1.95 -14.13 6.31
N LEU A 103 -1.26 -14.53 5.24
CA LEU A 103 -1.91 -14.92 3.99
C LEU A 103 -2.71 -16.22 4.14
N ASP A 104 -2.27 -17.16 4.98
CA ASP A 104 -3.03 -18.38 5.29
C ASP A 104 -4.38 -18.08 5.95
N VAL A 105 -4.47 -16.99 6.75
CA VAL A 105 -5.75 -16.51 7.29
C VAL A 105 -6.71 -16.12 6.16
N ILE A 106 -6.23 -15.37 5.17
CA ILE A 106 -7.08 -14.92 4.05
C ILE A 106 -7.53 -16.13 3.21
N ILE A 107 -6.59 -17.01 2.87
CA ILE A 107 -6.88 -18.22 2.08
C ILE A 107 -7.82 -19.16 2.84
N GLY A 108 -7.59 -19.35 4.13
CA GLY A 108 -8.47 -20.17 4.99
C GLY A 108 -9.90 -19.62 5.05
N ALA A 109 -10.04 -18.28 5.13
CA ALA A 109 -11.36 -17.65 5.07
C ALA A 109 -12.06 -17.89 3.72
N MET A 110 -11.32 -17.85 2.60
CA MET A 110 -11.87 -18.16 1.29
C MET A 110 -12.32 -19.61 1.20
N HIS A 111 -11.53 -20.55 1.68
CA HIS A 111 -11.89 -21.97 1.70
C HIS A 111 -13.17 -22.24 2.51
N ARG A 112 -13.34 -21.57 3.66
CA ARG A 112 -14.57 -21.63 4.48
C ARG A 112 -15.81 -21.14 3.73
N LEU A 113 -15.61 -20.18 2.81
CA LEU A 113 -16.67 -19.66 1.94
C LEU A 113 -16.89 -20.51 0.67
N GLY A 114 -16.13 -21.61 0.49
CA GLY A 114 -16.20 -22.48 -0.68
C GLY A 114 -15.43 -21.95 -1.90
N ILE A 115 -14.58 -20.96 -1.72
CA ILE A 115 -13.79 -20.33 -2.77
C ILE A 115 -12.35 -20.86 -2.74
N GLN A 116 -11.89 -21.44 -3.86
CA GLN A 116 -10.49 -21.85 -3.98
C GLN A 116 -9.62 -20.62 -4.26
N ALA A 117 -8.70 -20.34 -3.34
CA ALA A 117 -7.81 -19.20 -3.42
C ALA A 117 -6.34 -19.64 -3.35
N GLU A 118 -5.49 -18.94 -4.06
CA GLU A 118 -4.04 -19.20 -4.11
C GLU A 118 -3.23 -17.89 -4.11
N ARG A 119 -1.99 -17.98 -3.61
CA ARG A 119 -1.03 -16.87 -3.66
C ARG A 119 -0.47 -16.74 -5.06
N SER A 120 -0.27 -15.50 -5.52
CA SER A 120 0.35 -15.23 -6.81
C SER A 120 1.29 -14.05 -6.77
N GLY A 121 2.47 -14.23 -7.37
CA GLY A 121 3.48 -13.19 -7.44
C GLY A 121 3.90 -12.68 -6.06
N ARG A 122 4.15 -11.37 -5.97
CA ARG A 122 4.67 -10.73 -4.76
C ARG A 122 3.59 -10.39 -3.72
N ASN A 123 2.40 -10.06 -4.20
CA ASN A 123 1.39 -9.42 -3.35
C ASN A 123 -0.06 -9.64 -3.82
N ASP A 124 -0.35 -10.62 -4.64
CA ASP A 124 -1.70 -10.89 -5.13
C ASP A 124 -2.24 -12.20 -4.55
N ILE A 125 -3.57 -12.26 -4.35
CA ILE A 125 -4.30 -13.50 -4.11
C ILE A 125 -5.33 -13.66 -5.21
N LEU A 126 -5.36 -14.84 -5.80
CA LEU A 126 -6.22 -15.18 -6.93
C LEU A 126 -7.31 -16.16 -6.52
N ALA A 127 -8.43 -16.08 -7.23
CA ALA A 127 -9.45 -17.12 -7.31
C ALA A 127 -9.72 -17.39 -8.80
N ASP A 128 -9.66 -18.64 -9.21
CA ASP A 128 -9.80 -19.04 -10.62
C ASP A 128 -8.88 -18.22 -11.57
N GLY A 129 -7.61 -18.03 -11.16
CA GLY A 129 -6.60 -17.29 -11.92
C GLY A 129 -6.81 -15.77 -12.02
N LYS A 130 -7.83 -15.21 -11.36
CA LYS A 130 -8.11 -13.78 -11.33
C LYS A 130 -7.89 -13.20 -9.94
N LYS A 131 -7.30 -12.00 -9.89
CA LYS A 131 -6.99 -11.31 -8.63
C LYS A 131 -8.25 -10.77 -7.96
N PHE A 132 -8.46 -11.14 -6.70
CA PHE A 132 -9.49 -10.52 -5.85
C PHE A 132 -8.90 -9.76 -4.65
N SER A 133 -7.61 -9.94 -4.36
CA SER A 133 -6.93 -9.28 -3.24
C SER A 133 -5.55 -8.81 -3.66
N GLY A 134 -5.22 -7.58 -3.27
CA GLY A 134 -3.90 -7.00 -3.39
C GLY A 134 -3.37 -6.64 -2.02
N ASN A 135 -2.07 -6.84 -1.78
CA ASN A 135 -1.45 -6.70 -0.48
C ASN A 135 -0.31 -5.69 -0.51
N ALA A 136 -0.09 -5.00 0.59
CA ALA A 136 1.06 -4.13 0.81
C ALA A 136 1.55 -4.26 2.25
N PHE A 137 2.78 -3.85 2.47
CA PHE A 137 3.49 -4.09 3.72
C PHE A 137 4.12 -2.79 4.20
N TYR A 138 4.25 -2.64 5.52
CA TYR A 138 4.93 -1.52 6.12
C TYR A 138 5.66 -1.95 7.39
N LYS A 139 6.85 -1.38 7.57
CA LYS A 139 7.70 -1.62 8.73
C LYS A 139 8.23 -0.30 9.24
N GLN A 140 8.08 -0.04 10.52
CA GLN A 140 8.64 1.13 11.19
C GLN A 140 9.23 0.70 12.54
N ASN A 141 10.54 0.78 12.68
CA ASN A 141 11.27 0.31 13.86
C ASN A 141 10.95 -1.17 14.18
N LYS A 142 10.31 -1.40 15.31
CA LYS A 142 9.86 -2.75 15.73
C LYS A 142 8.45 -3.10 15.28
N PHE A 143 7.69 -2.17 14.73
CA PHE A 143 6.30 -2.36 14.34
C PHE A 143 6.17 -2.70 12.86
N CYS A 144 5.24 -3.59 12.56
CA CYS A 144 4.96 -4.00 11.20
C CYS A 144 3.46 -4.12 10.99
N TYR A 145 3.02 -3.86 9.76
CA TYR A 145 1.73 -4.33 9.33
C TYR A 145 1.78 -4.93 7.91
N HIS A 146 0.84 -5.82 7.68
CA HIS A 146 0.46 -6.33 6.38
C HIS A 146 -1.01 -6.01 6.17
N HIS A 147 -1.34 -5.22 5.18
CA HIS A 147 -2.70 -4.91 4.85
C HIS A 147 -3.02 -5.26 3.40
N GLY A 148 -4.30 -5.40 3.12
CA GLY A 148 -4.76 -5.70 1.78
C GLY A 148 -6.23 -5.39 1.58
N THR A 149 -6.63 -5.55 0.32
CA THR A 149 -8.00 -5.40 -0.15
C THR A 149 -8.62 -6.76 -0.43
N ILE A 150 -9.91 -6.90 -0.25
CA ILE A 150 -10.71 -8.04 -0.71
C ILE A 150 -11.88 -7.49 -1.53
N MET A 151 -11.87 -7.78 -2.81
CA MET A 151 -12.92 -7.36 -3.75
C MET A 151 -14.13 -8.27 -3.58
N LEU A 152 -15.06 -7.89 -2.72
CA LEU A 152 -16.32 -8.61 -2.53
C LEU A 152 -17.29 -8.34 -3.68
N ASN A 153 -17.61 -7.05 -3.91
CA ASN A 153 -18.53 -6.56 -4.93
C ASN A 153 -18.19 -5.13 -5.34
N VAL A 154 -16.94 -4.90 -5.73
CA VAL A 154 -16.41 -3.59 -6.13
C VAL A 154 -16.94 -3.21 -7.52
N ASP A 155 -17.31 -1.95 -7.70
CA ASP A 155 -17.60 -1.41 -9.02
C ASP A 155 -16.31 -1.16 -9.82
N VAL A 156 -15.91 -2.18 -10.58
CA VAL A 156 -14.67 -2.13 -11.39
C VAL A 156 -14.68 -1.06 -12.50
N THR A 157 -15.85 -0.46 -12.81
CA THR A 157 -15.91 0.64 -13.78
C THR A 157 -15.31 1.91 -13.23
N LYS A 158 -15.41 2.12 -11.92
CA LYS A 158 -14.86 3.27 -11.22
C LYS A 158 -13.33 3.23 -11.14
N LEU A 159 -12.72 2.03 -11.12
CA LEU A 159 -11.26 1.88 -11.18
C LEU A 159 -10.67 2.61 -12.39
N SER A 160 -11.20 2.36 -13.58
CA SER A 160 -10.71 3.00 -14.82
C SER A 160 -11.11 4.47 -14.97
N ARG A 161 -12.12 4.91 -14.22
CA ARG A 161 -12.57 6.31 -14.23
C ARG A 161 -11.67 7.22 -13.42
N TYR A 162 -11.20 6.75 -12.27
CA TYR A 162 -10.49 7.60 -11.31
C TYR A 162 -8.98 7.33 -11.26
N LEU A 163 -8.51 6.16 -11.70
CA LEU A 163 -7.09 5.82 -11.74
C LEU A 163 -6.50 6.04 -13.14
N ASN A 164 -5.38 6.74 -13.21
CA ASN A 164 -4.61 6.90 -14.43
C ASN A 164 -3.71 5.68 -14.61
N VAL A 165 -4.09 4.76 -15.51
CA VAL A 165 -3.27 3.59 -15.81
C VAL A 165 -2.22 3.99 -16.85
N SER A 166 -0.96 4.12 -16.45
CA SER A 166 0.13 4.50 -17.38
C SER A 166 0.20 3.54 -18.57
N ALA A 167 0.49 4.11 -19.77
CA ALA A 167 0.64 3.33 -21.01
C ALA A 167 1.70 2.22 -20.87
N ASP A 168 2.72 2.40 -20.05
CA ASP A 168 3.77 1.42 -19.80
C ASP A 168 3.32 0.27 -18.90
N LYS A 169 2.45 0.53 -17.92
CA LYS A 169 1.74 -0.53 -17.17
C LYS A 169 0.84 -1.38 -18.09
N LEU A 170 0.28 -0.77 -19.14
CA LEU A 170 -0.51 -1.45 -20.15
C LEU A 170 0.39 -2.25 -21.13
N LYS A 171 1.53 -1.71 -21.56
CA LYS A 171 2.47 -2.37 -22.48
C LYS A 171 3.19 -3.56 -21.85
N SER A 172 3.70 -3.42 -20.63
CA SER A 172 4.47 -4.48 -19.94
C SER A 172 3.61 -5.70 -19.56
N LYS A 173 2.28 -5.54 -19.48
CA LYS A 173 1.34 -6.59 -19.06
C LYS A 173 0.36 -7.06 -20.16
N GLY A 174 0.50 -6.55 -21.42
CA GLY A 174 -0.40 -6.84 -22.53
C GLY A 174 -1.75 -6.11 -22.44
N VAL A 175 -2.38 -5.84 -23.61
CA VAL A 175 -3.58 -5.00 -23.76
C VAL A 175 -4.88 -5.65 -23.22
N SER A 176 -4.84 -6.79 -22.54
CA SER A 176 -6.03 -7.31 -21.87
C SER A 176 -6.42 -6.35 -20.73
N SER A 177 -7.64 -5.83 -20.82
CA SER A 177 -8.16 -4.81 -19.92
C SER A 177 -7.92 -5.15 -18.43
N VAL A 178 -7.71 -4.15 -17.58
CA VAL A 178 -7.66 -4.30 -16.12
C VAL A 178 -8.83 -5.17 -15.62
N LYS A 179 -10.01 -5.04 -16.23
CA LYS A 179 -11.23 -5.84 -15.96
C LYS A 179 -11.05 -7.35 -16.13
N SER A 180 -10.21 -7.82 -17.05
CA SER A 180 -10.03 -9.27 -17.28
C SER A 180 -9.12 -9.95 -16.26
N ARG A 181 -8.44 -9.17 -15.39
CA ARG A 181 -7.46 -9.69 -14.43
C ARG A 181 -7.96 -9.69 -12.99
N VAL A 182 -9.06 -9.00 -12.71
CA VAL A 182 -9.65 -8.93 -11.38
C VAL A 182 -11.01 -9.62 -11.35
N THR A 183 -11.44 -10.05 -10.17
CA THR A 183 -12.76 -10.64 -9.95
C THR A 183 -13.31 -10.19 -8.60
N ASN A 184 -14.63 -10.16 -8.49
CA ASN A 184 -15.33 -10.01 -7.23
C ASN A 184 -15.69 -11.39 -6.65
N LEU A 185 -15.65 -11.54 -5.32
CA LEU A 185 -16.00 -12.81 -4.67
C LEU A 185 -17.46 -13.20 -4.87
N VAL A 186 -18.36 -12.23 -5.12
CA VAL A 186 -19.77 -12.52 -5.47
C VAL A 186 -19.93 -13.25 -6.81
N GLU A 187 -18.91 -13.29 -7.66
CA GLU A 187 -18.90 -14.11 -8.87
C GLU A 187 -18.85 -15.61 -8.53
N PHE A 188 -18.31 -15.99 -7.37
CA PHE A 188 -18.22 -17.38 -6.89
C PHE A 188 -19.32 -17.71 -5.88
N VAL A 189 -19.69 -16.76 -5.03
CA VAL A 189 -20.70 -16.88 -3.99
C VAL A 189 -21.64 -15.69 -4.07
N PRO A 190 -22.72 -15.76 -4.89
CA PRO A 190 -23.57 -14.61 -5.21
C PRO A 190 -24.26 -13.94 -4.02
N ASP A 191 -24.53 -14.67 -2.94
CA ASP A 191 -25.14 -14.22 -1.70
C ASP A 191 -24.14 -13.81 -0.61
N LEU A 192 -22.85 -13.73 -0.93
CA LEU A 192 -21.82 -13.36 0.01
C LEU A 192 -21.98 -11.90 0.44
N THR A 193 -22.11 -11.70 1.75
CA THR A 193 -22.19 -10.38 2.36
C THR A 193 -20.89 -9.97 3.04
N VAL A 194 -20.71 -8.66 3.26
CA VAL A 194 -19.57 -8.12 4.02
C VAL A 194 -19.50 -8.74 5.43
N ALA A 195 -20.63 -8.89 6.11
CA ALA A 195 -20.68 -9.48 7.45
C ALA A 195 -20.19 -10.95 7.43
N ARG A 196 -20.65 -11.75 6.47
CA ARG A 196 -20.23 -13.15 6.34
C ARG A 196 -18.74 -13.29 5.98
N LEU A 197 -18.23 -12.38 5.13
CA LEU A 197 -16.80 -12.35 4.81
C LEU A 197 -15.96 -12.00 6.05
N LYS A 198 -16.33 -10.96 6.79
CA LYS A 198 -15.65 -10.55 8.03
C LYS A 198 -15.63 -11.68 9.07
N GLU A 199 -16.76 -12.39 9.23
CA GLU A 199 -16.82 -13.53 10.16
C GLU A 199 -15.90 -14.66 9.75
N ALA A 200 -15.89 -15.04 8.46
CA ALA A 200 -14.97 -16.04 7.95
C ALA A 200 -13.49 -15.67 8.15
N LEU A 201 -13.14 -14.36 8.04
CA LEU A 201 -11.79 -13.88 8.32
C LEU A 201 -11.42 -14.02 9.80
N LYS A 202 -12.32 -13.70 10.73
CA LYS A 202 -12.10 -13.84 12.18
C LYS A 202 -11.96 -15.30 12.58
N GLU A 203 -12.84 -16.16 12.09
CA GLU A 203 -12.76 -17.60 12.35
C GLU A 203 -11.46 -18.23 11.83
N SER A 204 -11.05 -17.85 10.60
CA SER A 204 -9.79 -18.31 10.03
C SER A 204 -8.58 -17.76 10.80
N PHE A 205 -8.65 -16.54 11.32
CA PHE A 205 -7.61 -15.93 12.14
C PHE A 205 -7.41 -16.73 13.44
N GLU A 206 -8.49 -17.10 14.14
CA GLU A 206 -8.43 -17.96 15.31
C GLU A 206 -7.85 -19.33 14.99
N GLU A 207 -8.27 -19.96 13.89
CA GLU A 207 -7.80 -21.28 13.49
C GLU A 207 -6.30 -21.29 13.17
N VAL A 208 -5.83 -20.37 12.33
CA VAL A 208 -4.42 -20.27 11.89
C VAL A 208 -3.49 -19.96 13.07
N TYR A 209 -3.94 -19.13 14.00
CA TYR A 209 -3.14 -18.80 15.19
C TYR A 209 -3.33 -19.80 16.34
N GLY A 210 -4.34 -20.67 16.30
CA GLY A 210 -4.64 -21.63 17.36
C GLY A 210 -5.05 -20.99 18.68
N LEU A 211 -5.59 -19.76 18.63
CA LEU A 211 -5.95 -18.94 19.79
C LEU A 211 -7.36 -18.39 19.62
N LYS A 212 -7.99 -18.03 20.75
CA LYS A 212 -9.24 -17.27 20.72
C LYS A 212 -8.95 -15.78 20.68
N ALA A 213 -9.61 -15.07 19.77
CA ALA A 213 -9.42 -13.65 19.61
C ALA A 213 -10.21 -12.86 20.65
N GLY A 214 -9.54 -11.92 21.32
CA GLY A 214 -10.21 -10.85 22.04
C GLY A 214 -10.86 -9.86 21.05
N ILE A 215 -11.80 -9.08 21.53
CA ILE A 215 -12.47 -8.04 20.77
C ILE A 215 -11.99 -6.69 21.33
N LEU A 216 -11.36 -5.89 20.48
CA LEU A 216 -11.08 -4.48 20.78
C LEU A 216 -12.18 -3.62 20.15
N THR A 217 -12.53 -2.55 20.82
CA THR A 217 -13.48 -1.55 20.34
C THR A 217 -12.80 -0.20 20.20
N LYS A 218 -13.42 0.71 19.47
CA LYS A 218 -12.87 2.07 19.31
C LYS A 218 -12.75 2.79 20.66
N GLU A 219 -13.65 2.49 21.60
CA GLU A 219 -13.70 3.05 22.94
C GLU A 219 -12.51 2.67 23.81
N ASP A 220 -11.84 1.55 23.48
CA ASP A 220 -10.61 1.09 24.15
C ASP A 220 -9.36 1.88 23.72
N LEU A 221 -9.46 2.73 22.70
CA LEU A 221 -8.37 3.47 22.09
C LEU A 221 -8.34 4.94 22.51
N ASP A 222 -7.18 5.57 22.46
CA ASP A 222 -7.00 6.99 22.72
C ASP A 222 -7.63 7.84 21.60
N GLN A 223 -8.80 8.45 21.89
CA GLN A 223 -9.56 9.21 20.91
C GLN A 223 -8.83 10.49 20.46
N ASP A 224 -8.04 11.11 21.34
CA ASP A 224 -7.27 12.32 21.01
C ASP A 224 -6.11 11.97 20.07
N ALA A 225 -5.45 10.84 20.28
CA ALA A 225 -4.42 10.35 19.39
C ALA A 225 -4.99 9.96 18.01
N LEU A 226 -6.15 9.31 17.96
CA LEU A 226 -6.84 8.99 16.71
C LEU A 226 -7.26 10.26 15.95
N GLN A 227 -7.75 11.29 16.65
CA GLN A 227 -8.13 12.56 16.01
C GLN A 227 -6.91 13.29 15.43
N LYS A 228 -5.79 13.36 16.15
CA LYS A 228 -4.52 13.92 15.66
C LYS A 228 -4.00 13.17 14.44
N GLY A 229 -4.08 11.84 14.47
CA GLY A 229 -3.74 11.01 13.32
C GLY A 229 -4.61 11.33 12.10
N ARG A 230 -5.93 11.42 12.28
CA ARG A 230 -6.88 11.78 11.23
C ARG A 230 -6.57 13.16 10.64
N ASP A 231 -6.32 14.17 11.49
CA ASP A 231 -6.02 15.55 11.07
C ASP A 231 -4.74 15.59 10.22
N ARG A 232 -3.75 14.76 10.54
CA ARG A 232 -2.54 14.61 9.72
C ARG A 232 -2.86 13.95 8.37
N PHE A 233 -3.61 12.83 8.34
CA PHE A 233 -3.92 12.12 7.09
C PHE A 233 -4.79 12.95 6.14
N VAL A 234 -5.61 13.89 6.63
CA VAL A 234 -6.41 14.81 5.80
C VAL A 234 -5.62 16.05 5.38
N SER A 235 -4.48 16.34 6.01
CA SER A 235 -3.74 17.56 5.74
C SER A 235 -3.23 17.61 4.30
N TRP A 236 -3.24 18.84 3.74
CA TRP A 236 -2.70 19.07 2.39
C TRP A 236 -1.22 18.65 2.29
N GLU A 237 -0.45 18.92 3.34
CA GLU A 237 0.97 18.57 3.40
C GLU A 237 1.20 17.07 3.29
N TRP A 238 0.39 16.25 3.99
CA TRP A 238 0.49 14.80 3.89
C TRP A 238 0.09 14.26 2.51
N LEU A 239 -0.98 14.80 1.94
CA LEU A 239 -1.53 14.34 0.66
C LEU A 239 -0.67 14.80 -0.52
N TYR A 240 -0.20 16.04 -0.49
CA TYR A 240 0.38 16.75 -1.64
C TYR A 240 1.74 17.40 -1.37
N GLY A 241 2.15 17.59 -0.10
CA GLY A 241 3.30 18.41 0.28
C GLY A 241 4.67 17.97 -0.21
N HIS A 242 4.76 16.77 -0.79
CA HIS A 242 6.00 16.23 -1.39
C HIS A 242 6.00 16.35 -2.92
N ASN A 243 5.48 17.45 -3.47
CA ASN A 243 5.44 17.69 -4.91
C ASN A 243 5.93 19.10 -5.26
N PRO A 244 7.22 19.42 -5.08
CA PRO A 244 7.81 20.62 -5.65
C PRO A 244 7.73 20.59 -7.18
N ASN A 245 7.80 21.77 -7.81
CA ASN A 245 7.96 21.86 -9.26
C ASN A 245 9.37 21.43 -9.65
N PHE A 246 9.50 20.27 -10.25
CA PHE A 246 10.77 19.76 -10.75
C PHE A 246 10.96 20.12 -12.22
N GLU A 247 12.15 20.58 -12.56
CA GLU A 247 12.53 20.95 -13.94
C GLU A 247 13.11 19.76 -14.71
N ASN A 248 13.64 18.77 -13.99
CA ASN A 248 14.29 17.61 -14.55
C ASN A 248 13.67 16.33 -13.98
N GLU A 249 13.31 15.39 -14.85
CA GLU A 249 12.69 14.12 -14.48
C GLU A 249 13.27 12.98 -15.31
N MET A 250 13.57 11.85 -14.66
CA MET A 250 13.92 10.58 -15.28
C MET A 250 12.94 9.52 -14.81
N SER A 251 12.36 8.74 -15.73
CA SER A 251 11.37 7.72 -15.42
C SER A 251 11.87 6.34 -15.83
N PHE A 252 11.87 5.40 -14.88
CA PHE A 252 12.31 4.04 -15.09
C PHE A 252 11.25 3.03 -14.67
N ARG A 253 11.26 1.86 -15.31
CA ARG A 253 10.39 0.75 -14.96
C ARG A 253 11.18 -0.54 -14.74
N PHE A 254 11.06 -1.10 -13.53
CA PHE A 254 11.69 -2.34 -13.10
C PHE A 254 10.62 -3.40 -12.76
N ASP A 255 11.03 -4.65 -12.58
CA ASP A 255 10.12 -5.74 -12.16
C ASP A 255 9.48 -5.48 -10.79
N TRP A 256 10.18 -4.77 -9.91
CA TRP A 256 9.73 -4.42 -8.56
C TRP A 256 8.92 -3.12 -8.49
N GLY A 257 8.86 -2.30 -9.55
CA GLY A 257 8.09 -1.05 -9.57
C GLY A 257 8.60 -0.06 -10.59
N GLY A 258 7.85 1.05 -10.77
CA GLY A 258 8.30 2.25 -11.49
C GLY A 258 8.98 3.20 -10.53
N VAL A 259 9.92 4.00 -11.01
CA VAL A 259 10.55 5.09 -10.26
C VAL A 259 10.67 6.31 -11.16
N ASP A 260 10.14 7.45 -10.70
CA ASP A 260 10.38 8.76 -11.30
C ASP A 260 11.34 9.53 -10.38
N LEU A 261 12.55 9.81 -10.87
CA LEU A 261 13.52 10.63 -10.19
C LEU A 261 13.31 12.08 -10.63
N CYS A 262 12.95 12.94 -9.70
CA CYS A 262 12.64 14.34 -9.97
C CYS A 262 13.65 15.24 -9.26
N PHE A 263 14.20 16.25 -9.97
CA PHE A 263 15.26 17.13 -9.48
C PHE A 263 14.92 18.60 -9.69
N SER A 264 15.13 19.41 -8.66
CA SER A 264 15.26 20.86 -8.78
C SER A 264 16.75 21.20 -8.81
N VAL A 265 17.20 21.86 -9.89
CA VAL A 265 18.62 22.13 -10.13
C VAL A 265 18.85 23.64 -10.24
N GLU A 266 19.75 24.18 -9.42
CA GLU A 266 20.17 25.58 -9.50
C GLU A 266 21.67 25.67 -9.70
N LYS A 267 22.10 26.37 -10.76
CA LYS A 267 23.52 26.52 -11.12
C LYS A 267 24.29 25.20 -11.23
N GLY A 268 23.60 24.14 -11.75
CA GLY A 268 24.19 22.81 -11.91
C GLY A 268 24.28 22.00 -10.62
N ILE A 269 23.70 22.45 -9.52
CA ILE A 269 23.67 21.76 -8.24
C ILE A 269 22.22 21.34 -7.91
N ILE A 270 22.02 20.10 -7.51
CA ILE A 270 20.73 19.60 -7.05
C ILE A 270 20.36 20.26 -5.73
N LYS A 271 19.26 21.00 -5.70
CA LYS A 271 18.71 21.65 -4.51
C LYS A 271 17.74 20.74 -3.77
N GLU A 272 16.96 20.02 -4.54
CA GLU A 272 15.97 19.08 -4.03
C GLU A 272 15.84 17.90 -4.99
N ALA A 273 15.65 16.72 -4.42
CA ALA A 273 15.34 15.50 -5.16
C ALA A 273 14.17 14.80 -4.51
N VAL A 274 13.26 14.23 -5.31
CA VAL A 274 12.16 13.37 -4.83
C VAL A 274 12.04 12.18 -5.77
N PHE A 275 11.87 10.99 -5.18
CA PHE A 275 11.63 9.77 -5.92
C PHE A 275 10.18 9.34 -5.75
N TYR A 276 9.39 9.43 -6.82
CA TYR A 276 8.04 8.86 -6.86
C TYR A 276 8.10 7.41 -7.31
N SER A 277 7.35 6.56 -6.64
CA SER A 277 7.39 5.12 -6.94
C SER A 277 6.12 4.39 -6.52
N ASP A 278 5.77 3.34 -7.27
CA ASP A 278 4.81 2.31 -6.87
C ASP A 278 5.50 1.05 -6.31
N SER A 279 6.77 1.18 -5.88
CA SER A 279 7.48 0.13 -5.16
C SER A 279 6.81 -0.22 -3.83
N LEU A 280 6.94 -1.48 -3.43
CA LEU A 280 6.49 -1.95 -2.11
C LEU A 280 7.48 -1.60 -0.98
N ASN A 281 8.64 -1.00 -1.29
CA ASN A 281 9.61 -0.51 -0.31
C ASN A 281 9.61 1.04 -0.31
N PRO A 282 8.74 1.69 0.46
CA PRO A 282 8.64 3.15 0.51
C PRO A 282 9.84 3.78 1.20
N GLU A 283 10.49 3.10 2.15
CA GLU A 283 11.57 3.65 2.96
C GLU A 283 12.82 3.89 2.11
N LEU A 284 13.17 2.96 1.23
CA LEU A 284 14.28 3.14 0.29
C LEU A 284 14.03 4.35 -0.62
N MET A 285 12.80 4.52 -1.13
CA MET A 285 12.43 5.64 -2.00
C MET A 285 12.45 6.99 -1.28
N LEU A 286 12.31 7.01 0.03
CA LEU A 286 12.47 8.23 0.85
C LEU A 286 13.94 8.51 1.18
N ALA A 287 14.75 7.47 1.43
CA ALA A 287 16.12 7.61 1.85
C ALA A 287 17.06 8.03 0.70
N LEU A 288 16.90 7.49 -0.50
CA LEU A 288 17.81 7.74 -1.63
C LEU A 288 17.92 9.23 -2.03
N PRO A 289 16.82 10.02 -2.12
CA PRO A 289 16.90 11.44 -2.44
C PRO A 289 17.73 12.27 -1.47
N GLU A 290 17.81 11.88 -0.19
CA GLU A 290 18.58 12.62 0.82
C GLU A 290 20.08 12.71 0.49
N HIS A 291 20.62 11.69 -0.23
CA HIS A 291 22.00 11.67 -0.67
C HIS A 291 22.30 12.65 -1.82
N LEU A 292 21.27 13.21 -2.46
CA LEU A 292 21.43 13.99 -3.71
C LEU A 292 21.46 15.50 -3.49
N THR A 293 20.99 16.00 -2.37
CA THR A 293 21.02 17.45 -2.09
C THR A 293 22.45 17.97 -2.02
N GLY A 294 22.75 19.02 -2.80
CA GLY A 294 24.08 19.61 -2.90
C GLY A 294 25.03 18.91 -3.88
N VAL A 295 24.59 17.84 -4.52
CA VAL A 295 25.36 17.09 -5.54
C VAL A 295 25.29 17.83 -6.88
N ILE A 296 26.38 17.82 -7.65
CA ILE A 296 26.39 18.32 -9.02
C ILE A 296 25.46 17.45 -9.88
N TYR A 297 24.60 18.11 -10.69
CA TYR A 297 23.68 17.42 -11.60
C TYR A 297 24.47 16.86 -12.81
N GLN A 298 25.18 15.79 -12.54
CA GLN A 298 25.98 15.03 -13.50
C GLN A 298 25.88 13.54 -13.15
N LYS A 299 25.80 12.70 -14.14
CA LYS A 299 25.62 11.25 -14.05
C LYS A 299 26.53 10.59 -13.01
N ASP A 300 27.85 10.76 -13.14
CA ASP A 300 28.83 10.13 -12.24
C ASP A 300 28.68 10.57 -10.79
N ALA A 301 28.36 11.88 -10.57
CA ALA A 301 28.15 12.43 -9.24
C ALA A 301 26.89 11.90 -8.59
N ILE A 302 25.78 11.80 -9.35
CA ILE A 302 24.51 11.23 -8.90
C ILE A 302 24.69 9.74 -8.56
N CYS A 303 25.29 8.95 -9.48
CA CYS A 303 25.55 7.53 -9.22
C CYS A 303 26.42 7.32 -7.99
N LYS A 304 27.49 8.13 -7.81
CA LYS A 304 28.34 8.04 -6.63
C LYS A 304 27.59 8.37 -5.33
N ALA A 305 26.73 9.38 -5.36
CA ALA A 305 25.94 9.78 -4.20
C ALA A 305 24.92 8.70 -3.84
N LEU A 306 24.19 8.15 -4.81
CA LEU A 306 23.25 7.04 -4.58
C LEU A 306 23.96 5.77 -4.07
N ALA A 307 25.15 5.46 -4.61
CA ALA A 307 25.93 4.31 -4.19
C ALA A 307 26.47 4.42 -2.75
N SER A 308 26.42 5.60 -2.13
CA SER A 308 26.78 5.78 -0.72
C SER A 308 25.69 5.30 0.26
N HIS A 309 24.52 4.96 -0.24
CA HIS A 309 23.48 4.38 0.59
C HIS A 309 23.84 2.96 1.00
N GLU A 310 23.97 2.73 2.31
CA GLU A 310 24.31 1.43 2.89
C GLU A 310 23.03 0.69 3.31
N THR A 311 22.89 -0.54 2.83
CA THR A 311 21.81 -1.43 3.26
C THR A 311 22.31 -2.88 3.32
N ALA A 312 21.85 -3.61 4.33
CA ALA A 312 22.10 -5.05 4.47
C ALA A 312 20.98 -5.90 3.86
N ASP A 313 19.87 -5.28 3.42
CA ASP A 313 18.74 -5.97 2.81
C ASP A 313 19.07 -6.32 1.34
N PRO A 314 19.10 -7.62 0.96
CA PRO A 314 19.42 -8.01 -0.40
C PRO A 314 18.44 -7.46 -1.45
N GLN A 315 17.17 -7.24 -1.08
CA GLN A 315 16.17 -6.68 -1.97
C GLN A 315 16.45 -5.20 -2.24
N GLU A 316 16.81 -4.44 -1.21
CA GLU A 316 17.20 -3.03 -1.37
C GLU A 316 18.50 -2.89 -2.16
N GLN A 317 19.48 -3.79 -1.94
CA GLN A 317 20.71 -3.83 -2.73
C GLN A 317 20.42 -4.03 -4.22
N GLN A 318 19.51 -4.94 -4.56
CA GLN A 318 19.10 -5.16 -5.94
C GLN A 318 18.40 -3.92 -6.52
N MET A 319 17.46 -3.32 -5.78
CA MET A 319 16.75 -2.13 -6.22
C MET A 319 17.68 -0.95 -6.45
N LEU A 320 18.64 -0.73 -5.55
CA LEU A 320 19.68 0.29 -5.71
C LEU A 320 20.56 0.04 -6.93
N SER A 321 20.99 -1.20 -7.15
CA SER A 321 21.76 -1.61 -8.32
C SER A 321 21.01 -1.33 -9.63
N ASP A 322 19.70 -1.63 -9.67
CA ASP A 322 18.85 -1.40 -10.83
C ASP A 322 18.72 0.11 -11.13
N ILE A 323 18.50 0.93 -10.10
CA ILE A 323 18.44 2.41 -10.24
C ILE A 323 19.77 2.96 -10.74
N LEU A 324 20.90 2.54 -10.14
CA LEU A 324 22.23 2.95 -10.57
C LEU A 324 22.52 2.58 -12.04
N GLY A 325 22.15 1.36 -12.44
CA GLY A 325 22.28 0.90 -13.81
C GLY A 325 21.46 1.75 -14.79
N ALA A 326 20.24 2.09 -14.43
CA ALA A 326 19.34 2.91 -15.23
C ALA A 326 19.86 4.35 -15.37
N VAL A 327 20.21 5.00 -14.26
CA VAL A 327 20.79 6.37 -14.27
C VAL A 327 22.08 6.43 -15.08
N ASN A 328 22.94 5.39 -14.98
CA ASN A 328 24.19 5.32 -15.74
C ASN A 328 23.95 5.16 -17.25
N GLY A 329 22.79 4.64 -17.64
CA GLY A 329 22.37 4.50 -19.05
C GLY A 329 21.82 5.78 -19.69
N GLU A 330 21.46 6.78 -18.90
CA GLU A 330 20.92 8.05 -19.40
C GLU A 330 22.01 8.98 -19.95
N ASP A 331 21.64 9.82 -20.95
CA ASP A 331 22.48 10.89 -21.49
C ASP A 331 22.01 12.24 -20.97
N PHE A 332 22.71 12.84 -20.00
CA PHE A 332 22.44 14.19 -19.47
C PHE A 332 23.68 14.84 -18.85
#